data_4670022395c9929c67197c34b4873648
#
_entry.id   4670022395c9929c67197c34b4873648
#
_cell.length_a   1.000
_cell.length_b   1.000
_cell.length_c   1.000
_cell.angle_alpha   90.00
_cell.angle_beta   90.00
_cell.angle_gamma   90.00
#
_symmetry.space_group_name_H-M   'P 1'
#
loop_
_entity.id
_entity.type
_entity.pdbx_description
1 polymer ?
#
loop_
_entity_poly.entity_id
_entity_poly.type
_entity_poly.pdbx_seq_one_letter_code
_entity_poly.pdbx_strand_id
1 'polypeptide(L)'
;MKNYTLEVKVAEKGTLYQGREMSTVGHMYYVLVDQLGNRKSFGWGPGSDKTLGGENNILETDDTDYSETKDGKIHTIKFNITEKQYKILIEHGNNPFHNRLFDYNYDLLSNNCVDYVFVGLHKAGINPYRYEGKLIPSANIDVINEFKKGNFRVPLTPYGIYLKQLEILDQVNRVKELNNNQIKNKFSLISSSEIDKGKKQDFERFLSPNLV
;
A
#
# COMPACT_ATOMS: atom_id res chain seq x y z
N MET A 1 -21.14 -15.21 2.62
CA MET A 1 -20.60 -13.90 3.07
C MET A 1 -20.50 -13.02 1.83
N LYS A 2 -21.03 -11.80 1.86
CA LYS A 2 -20.81 -10.83 0.78
C LYS A 2 -19.34 -10.36 0.87
N ASN A 3 -18.64 -10.41 -0.22
CA ASN A 3 -17.20 -10.09 -0.27
C ASN A 3 -17.00 -8.66 -0.73
N TYR A 4 -15.98 -7.98 -0.19
CA TYR A 4 -15.47 -6.74 -0.76
C TYR A 4 -14.59 -7.06 -1.96
N THR A 5 -14.65 -6.23 -2.99
CA THR A 5 -13.82 -6.40 -4.19
C THR A 5 -12.99 -5.15 -4.45
N LEU A 6 -11.74 -5.37 -4.79
CA LEU A 6 -10.85 -4.38 -5.39
C LEU A 6 -10.73 -4.71 -6.88
N GLU A 7 -10.99 -3.76 -7.73
CA GLU A 7 -10.68 -3.82 -9.16
C GLU A 7 -9.55 -2.86 -9.47
N VAL A 8 -8.38 -3.37 -9.82
CA VAL A 8 -7.31 -2.55 -10.38
C VAL A 8 -7.55 -2.45 -11.87
N LYS A 9 -7.64 -1.22 -12.36
CA LYS A 9 -7.93 -0.92 -13.75
C LYS A 9 -6.75 -0.24 -14.41
N VAL A 10 -6.46 -0.68 -15.61
CA VAL A 10 -5.39 -0.14 -16.45
C VAL A 10 -6.00 0.23 -17.80
N ALA A 11 -6.19 1.52 -18.01
CA ALA A 11 -6.56 2.08 -19.29
C ALA A 11 -5.28 2.24 -20.14
N GLU A 12 -5.23 1.58 -21.31
CA GLU A 12 -4.09 1.69 -22.21
C GLU A 12 -4.02 3.06 -22.90
N LYS A 13 -2.86 3.37 -23.46
CA LYS A 13 -2.75 4.43 -24.45
C LYS A 13 -3.82 4.21 -25.54
N GLY A 14 -4.48 5.28 -25.97
CA GLY A 14 -5.52 5.22 -26.98
C GLY A 14 -6.93 5.01 -26.44
N THR A 15 -7.13 4.82 -25.12
CA THR A 15 -8.47 4.91 -24.52
C THR A 15 -8.99 6.33 -24.54
N LEU A 16 -10.31 6.50 -24.54
CA LEU A 16 -10.95 7.80 -24.54
C LEU A 16 -11.24 8.24 -23.09
N TYR A 17 -10.84 9.45 -22.73
CA TYR A 17 -11.10 10.08 -21.45
C TYR A 17 -12.22 11.13 -21.60
N GLN A 18 -13.24 11.03 -20.75
CA GLN A 18 -14.45 11.91 -20.74
C GLN A 18 -15.12 12.04 -22.12
N GLY A 19 -15.04 11.00 -22.94
CA GLY A 19 -15.64 11.00 -24.27
C GLY A 19 -15.01 11.98 -25.28
N ARG A 20 -13.87 12.59 -24.96
CA ARG A 20 -13.29 13.68 -25.77
C ARG A 20 -11.80 13.52 -26.06
N GLU A 21 -11.01 13.15 -25.06
CA GLU A 21 -9.55 13.19 -25.17
C GLU A 21 -8.98 11.77 -25.22
N MET A 22 -8.09 11.52 -26.20
CA MET A 22 -7.37 10.26 -26.30
C MET A 22 -6.24 10.22 -25.25
N SER A 23 -6.21 9.17 -24.43
CA SER A 23 -5.11 8.96 -23.48
C SER A 23 -3.80 8.71 -24.22
N THR A 24 -2.80 9.54 -23.98
CA THR A 24 -1.50 9.48 -24.68
C THR A 24 -0.52 8.48 -24.08
N VAL A 25 -0.64 8.20 -22.77
CA VAL A 25 0.27 7.31 -22.03
C VAL A 25 -0.46 6.16 -21.33
N GLY A 26 -1.80 6.25 -21.27
CA GLY A 26 -2.61 5.38 -20.45
C GLY A 26 -2.83 5.94 -19.04
N HIS A 27 -3.61 5.21 -18.25
CA HIS A 27 -3.90 5.57 -16.85
C HIS A 27 -4.08 4.32 -16.00
N MET A 28 -3.81 4.44 -14.71
CA MET A 28 -4.00 3.38 -13.74
C MET A 28 -4.77 3.90 -12.55
N TYR A 29 -5.81 3.16 -12.14
CA TYR A 29 -6.69 3.52 -11.03
C TYR A 29 -7.26 2.26 -10.38
N TYR A 30 -7.95 2.42 -9.26
CA TYR A 30 -8.66 1.30 -8.66
C TYR A 30 -10.10 1.66 -8.30
N VAL A 31 -10.95 0.64 -8.30
CA VAL A 31 -12.35 0.72 -7.91
C VAL A 31 -12.59 -0.23 -6.75
N LEU A 32 -13.23 0.27 -5.72
CA LEU A 32 -13.66 -0.52 -4.58
C LEU A 32 -15.15 -0.81 -4.70
N VAL A 33 -15.52 -2.06 -4.52
CA VAL A 33 -16.91 -2.51 -4.52
C VAL A 33 -17.24 -3.05 -3.14
N ASP A 34 -18.24 -2.48 -2.49
CA ASP A 34 -18.70 -2.91 -1.18
C ASP A 34 -19.62 -4.14 -1.25
N GLN A 35 -20.04 -4.62 -0.10
CA GLN A 35 -20.92 -5.78 0.03
C GLN A 35 -22.33 -5.55 -0.58
N LEU A 36 -22.74 -4.32 -0.79
CA LEU A 36 -24.01 -3.95 -1.40
C LEU A 36 -23.89 -3.77 -2.91
N GLY A 37 -22.67 -3.75 -3.44
CA GLY A 37 -22.37 -3.50 -4.83
C GLY A 37 -22.13 -2.03 -5.17
N ASN A 38 -22.07 -1.14 -4.16
CA ASN A 38 -21.70 0.25 -4.39
C ASN A 38 -20.23 0.34 -4.82
N ARG A 39 -19.97 1.18 -5.81
CA ARG A 39 -18.67 1.35 -6.43
C ARG A 39 -18.11 2.72 -6.07
N LYS A 40 -16.81 2.77 -5.76
CA LYS A 40 -16.07 4.00 -5.53
C LYS A 40 -14.71 3.90 -6.25
N SER A 41 -14.47 4.85 -7.15
CA SER A 41 -13.26 4.92 -7.96
C SER A 41 -12.24 5.86 -7.33
N PHE A 42 -10.96 5.56 -7.51
CA PHE A 42 -9.85 6.36 -7.04
C PHE A 42 -8.68 6.29 -8.01
N GLY A 43 -8.31 7.44 -8.55
CA GLY A 43 -7.15 7.62 -9.39
C GLY A 43 -6.35 8.85 -8.97
N TRP A 44 -5.20 9.04 -9.58
CA TRP A 44 -4.29 10.14 -9.33
C TRP A 44 -3.84 10.77 -10.63
N GLY A 45 -4.08 12.05 -10.79
CA GLY A 45 -3.76 12.77 -12.01
C GLY A 45 -3.21 14.17 -11.74
N PRO A 46 -2.73 14.84 -12.79
CA PRO A 46 -2.37 16.24 -12.70
C PRO A 46 -3.60 17.09 -12.37
N GLY A 47 -3.39 18.23 -11.71
CA GLY A 47 -4.41 19.18 -11.41
C GLY A 47 -5.02 19.85 -12.67
N SER A 48 -5.87 20.82 -12.45
CA SER A 48 -6.63 21.51 -13.50
C SER A 48 -5.78 22.19 -14.56
N ASP A 49 -4.54 22.55 -14.22
CA ASP A 49 -3.56 23.16 -15.13
C ASP A 49 -2.87 22.15 -16.04
N LYS A 50 -3.11 20.82 -15.83
CA LYS A 50 -2.50 19.71 -16.55
C LYS A 50 -0.96 19.74 -16.58
N THR A 51 -0.33 20.48 -15.63
CA THR A 51 1.13 20.53 -15.56
C THR A 51 1.69 19.24 -14.96
N LEU A 52 2.77 18.72 -15.53
CA LEU A 52 3.43 17.48 -15.12
C LEU A 52 4.29 17.65 -13.86
N GLY A 53 3.98 18.61 -13.03
CA GLY A 53 4.72 18.94 -11.81
C GLY A 53 3.98 19.98 -10.96
N GLY A 54 2.65 20.03 -11.05
CA GLY A 54 1.80 21.00 -10.37
C GLY A 54 0.88 20.38 -9.32
N GLU A 55 -0.24 21.06 -9.08
CA GLU A 55 -1.28 20.59 -8.18
C GLU A 55 -1.80 19.20 -8.62
N ASN A 56 -2.13 18.40 -7.64
CA ASN A 56 -2.68 17.08 -7.84
C ASN A 56 -4.21 17.09 -7.87
N ASN A 57 -4.79 16.01 -8.39
CA ASN A 57 -6.21 15.76 -8.28
C ASN A 57 -6.48 14.28 -8.00
N ILE A 58 -7.26 14.01 -6.95
CA ILE A 58 -7.84 12.68 -6.72
C ILE A 58 -9.02 12.54 -7.67
N LEU A 59 -8.94 11.57 -8.59
CA LEU A 59 -9.94 11.33 -9.62
C LEU A 59 -10.94 10.28 -9.11
N GLU A 60 -12.12 10.72 -8.70
CA GLU A 60 -13.17 9.83 -8.18
C GLU A 60 -14.10 9.28 -9.28
N THR A 61 -13.95 9.73 -10.52
CA THR A 61 -14.82 9.40 -11.66
C THR A 61 -14.16 8.55 -12.74
N ASP A 62 -12.92 8.13 -12.53
CA ASP A 62 -12.15 7.37 -13.52
C ASP A 62 -12.87 6.12 -14.04
N ASP A 63 -13.68 5.44 -13.20
CA ASP A 63 -14.45 4.26 -13.62
C ASP A 63 -15.52 4.57 -14.69
N THR A 64 -15.97 5.81 -14.77
CA THR A 64 -16.93 6.29 -15.76
C THR A 64 -16.32 7.16 -16.84
N ASP A 65 -15.18 7.78 -16.56
CA ASP A 65 -14.52 8.72 -17.45
C ASP A 65 -13.72 8.02 -18.56
N TYR A 66 -13.20 6.82 -18.28
CA TYR A 66 -12.45 6.05 -19.27
C TYR A 66 -13.34 5.09 -20.05
N SER A 67 -13.18 5.06 -21.37
CA SER A 67 -13.85 4.11 -22.26
C SER A 67 -12.90 3.50 -23.30
N GLU A 68 -13.18 2.26 -23.67
CA GLU A 68 -12.42 1.55 -24.71
C GLU A 68 -12.66 2.15 -26.09
N THR A 69 -11.64 2.06 -26.93
CA THR A 69 -11.68 2.38 -28.36
C THR A 69 -11.17 1.19 -29.17
N LYS A 70 -11.08 1.34 -30.51
CA LYS A 70 -10.41 0.34 -31.34
C LYS A 70 -8.91 0.19 -31.03
N ASP A 71 -8.27 1.26 -30.53
CA ASP A 71 -6.82 1.39 -30.33
C ASP A 71 -6.39 1.29 -28.87
N GLY A 72 -7.35 1.30 -27.91
CA GLY A 72 -7.06 1.25 -26.47
C GLY A 72 -8.06 0.44 -25.68
N LYS A 73 -7.55 -0.46 -24.82
CA LYS A 73 -8.32 -1.35 -23.95
C LYS A 73 -8.27 -0.93 -22.49
N ILE A 74 -9.27 -1.37 -21.71
CA ILE A 74 -9.28 -1.24 -20.27
C ILE A 74 -9.17 -2.63 -19.64
N HIS A 75 -8.02 -2.91 -19.06
CA HIS A 75 -7.80 -4.16 -18.33
C HIS A 75 -8.32 -4.02 -16.90
N THR A 76 -9.06 -5.03 -16.45
CA THR A 76 -9.60 -5.07 -15.07
C THR A 76 -9.11 -6.32 -14.37
N ILE A 77 -8.31 -6.15 -13.31
CA ILE A 77 -7.82 -7.22 -12.45
C ILE A 77 -8.55 -7.15 -11.11
N LYS A 78 -9.31 -8.20 -10.78
CA LYS A 78 -10.18 -8.25 -9.58
C LYS A 78 -9.53 -9.05 -8.47
N PHE A 79 -9.60 -8.51 -7.24
CA PHE A 79 -9.16 -9.15 -6.00
C PHE A 79 -10.36 -9.26 -5.06
N ASN A 80 -10.52 -10.42 -4.42
CA ASN A 80 -11.35 -10.53 -3.24
C ASN A 80 -10.55 -10.00 -2.05
N ILE A 81 -11.06 -9.00 -1.36
CA ILE A 81 -10.37 -8.35 -0.25
C ILE A 81 -11.18 -8.43 1.04
N THR A 82 -10.48 -8.34 2.16
CA THR A 82 -11.10 -8.26 3.48
C THR A 82 -11.68 -6.87 3.73
N GLU A 83 -12.60 -6.75 4.69
CA GLU A 83 -13.12 -5.46 5.14
C GLU A 83 -12.01 -4.52 5.62
N LYS A 84 -10.99 -5.08 6.31
CA LYS A 84 -9.82 -4.31 6.75
C LYS A 84 -9.07 -3.70 5.57
N GLN A 85 -8.80 -4.49 4.54
CA GLN A 85 -8.15 -4.02 3.31
C GLN A 85 -8.99 -2.97 2.58
N TYR A 86 -10.30 -3.19 2.50
CA TYR A 86 -11.25 -2.23 1.94
C TYR A 86 -11.15 -0.86 2.64
N LYS A 87 -11.20 -0.85 3.99
CA LYS A 87 -11.09 0.39 4.78
C LYS A 87 -9.75 1.10 4.57
N ILE A 88 -8.65 0.36 4.51
CA ILE A 88 -7.31 0.92 4.24
C ILE A 88 -7.27 1.57 2.85
N LEU A 89 -7.85 0.93 1.85
CA LEU A 89 -7.90 1.46 0.48
C LEU A 89 -8.83 2.68 0.35
N ILE A 90 -9.95 2.73 1.07
CA ILE A 90 -10.79 3.92 1.17
C ILE A 90 -10.02 5.08 1.81
N GLU A 91 -9.32 4.82 2.92
CA GLU A 91 -8.49 5.85 3.58
C GLU A 91 -7.39 6.38 2.64
N HIS A 92 -6.68 5.48 1.95
CA HIS A 92 -5.68 5.87 0.96
C HIS A 92 -6.31 6.68 -0.19
N GLY A 93 -7.47 6.27 -0.68
CA GLY A 93 -8.17 6.98 -1.74
C GLY A 93 -8.54 8.40 -1.38
N ASN A 94 -9.04 8.59 -0.15
CA ASN A 94 -9.44 9.92 0.33
C ASN A 94 -8.26 10.79 0.80
N ASN A 95 -7.17 10.16 1.29
CA ASN A 95 -5.99 10.85 1.80
C ASN A 95 -4.71 10.02 1.55
N PRO A 96 -4.16 10.04 0.34
CA PRO A 96 -2.97 9.27 -0.01
C PRO A 96 -1.71 9.69 0.76
N PHE A 97 -1.66 10.92 1.26
CA PHE A 97 -0.48 11.51 1.95
C PHE A 97 -0.30 11.01 3.38
N HIS A 98 -1.30 10.36 3.93
CA HIS A 98 -1.20 9.80 5.27
C HIS A 98 -0.03 8.81 5.33
N ASN A 99 0.86 8.98 6.31
CA ASN A 99 2.10 8.19 6.51
C ASN A 99 3.27 8.51 5.56
N ARG A 100 3.23 9.60 4.79
CA ARG A 100 4.33 10.06 3.92
C ARG A 100 4.85 9.02 2.93
N LEU A 101 4.02 8.04 2.56
CA LEU A 101 4.38 7.04 1.55
C LEU A 101 4.09 7.51 0.13
N PHE A 102 3.37 8.61 0.00
CA PHE A 102 2.97 9.21 -1.28
C PHE A 102 3.09 10.73 -1.17
N ASP A 103 3.64 11.39 -2.20
CA ASP A 103 3.86 12.83 -2.20
C ASP A 103 2.63 13.59 -2.66
N TYR A 104 2.56 14.88 -2.28
CA TYR A 104 1.44 15.76 -2.63
C TYR A 104 1.43 16.19 -4.10
N ASN A 105 2.60 16.40 -4.69
CA ASN A 105 2.69 16.88 -6.06
C ASN A 105 2.60 15.74 -7.08
N TYR A 106 1.85 15.95 -8.16
CA TYR A 106 1.89 15.03 -9.29
C TYR A 106 3.20 15.19 -10.04
N ASP A 107 3.90 14.10 -10.27
CA ASP A 107 5.10 14.03 -11.09
C ASP A 107 5.06 12.77 -11.97
N LEU A 108 5.19 12.95 -13.28
CA LEU A 108 5.04 11.85 -14.23
C LEU A 108 6.06 10.73 -14.01
N LEU A 109 7.25 11.03 -13.50
CA LEU A 109 8.34 10.06 -13.38
C LEU A 109 8.42 9.39 -12.00
N SER A 110 7.92 10.06 -10.94
CA SER A 110 8.18 9.66 -9.56
C SER A 110 6.97 9.69 -8.61
N ASN A 111 5.84 10.26 -9.02
CA ASN A 111 4.63 10.36 -8.20
C ASN A 111 3.37 10.43 -9.08
N ASN A 112 3.13 9.39 -9.83
CA ASN A 112 2.11 9.31 -10.87
C ASN A 112 0.96 8.38 -10.51
N CYS A 113 0.07 8.11 -11.45
CA CYS A 113 -1.09 7.23 -11.27
C CYS A 113 -0.70 5.78 -10.93
N VAL A 114 0.45 5.30 -11.41
CA VAL A 114 0.95 3.96 -11.10
C VAL A 114 1.41 3.90 -9.65
N ASP A 115 2.24 4.86 -9.22
CA ASP A 115 2.73 4.94 -7.85
C ASP A 115 1.59 5.03 -6.85
N TYR A 116 0.57 5.82 -7.15
CA TYR A 116 -0.64 5.93 -6.34
C TYR A 116 -1.31 4.58 -6.09
N VAL A 117 -1.54 3.80 -7.14
CA VAL A 117 -2.17 2.48 -7.02
C VAL A 117 -1.26 1.52 -6.24
N PHE A 118 0.04 1.45 -6.58
CA PHE A 118 0.97 0.52 -5.93
C PHE A 118 1.19 0.84 -4.45
N VAL A 119 1.20 2.11 -4.05
CA VAL A 119 1.22 2.52 -2.63
C VAL A 119 -0.06 2.09 -1.92
N GLY A 120 -1.24 2.27 -2.53
CA GLY A 120 -2.50 1.77 -1.98
C GLY A 120 -2.49 0.25 -1.78
N LEU A 121 -2.03 -0.50 -2.78
CA LEU A 121 -1.87 -1.96 -2.70
C LEU A 121 -0.89 -2.36 -1.59
N HIS A 122 0.20 -1.60 -1.39
CA HIS A 122 1.17 -1.84 -0.33
C HIS A 122 0.55 -1.62 1.05
N LYS A 123 -0.13 -0.49 1.27
CA LYS A 123 -0.83 -0.21 2.53
C LYS A 123 -1.84 -1.31 2.89
N ALA A 124 -2.53 -1.85 1.88
CA ALA A 124 -3.49 -2.94 2.04
C ALA A 124 -2.84 -4.34 2.19
N GLY A 125 -1.51 -4.46 2.13
CA GLY A 125 -0.79 -5.73 2.21
C GLY A 125 -0.93 -6.63 0.98
N ILE A 126 -1.42 -6.10 -0.15
CA ILE A 126 -1.55 -6.80 -1.43
C ILE A 126 -0.21 -6.75 -2.19
N ASN A 127 0.53 -5.65 -2.03
CA ASN A 127 1.89 -5.45 -2.51
C ASN A 127 2.87 -5.49 -1.32
N PRO A 128 3.20 -6.67 -0.77
CA PRO A 128 3.95 -6.78 0.49
C PRO A 128 5.38 -6.24 0.39
N TYR A 129 5.94 -6.24 -0.81
CA TYR A 129 7.35 -5.86 -1.06
C TYR A 129 7.51 -4.40 -1.49
N ARG A 130 6.44 -3.59 -1.44
CA ARG A 130 6.45 -2.19 -1.89
C ARG A 130 7.04 -2.04 -3.30
N TYR A 131 6.63 -2.91 -4.22
CA TYR A 131 6.97 -2.74 -5.62
C TYR A 131 6.36 -1.42 -6.15
N GLU A 132 7.18 -0.57 -6.76
CA GLU A 132 6.77 0.79 -7.18
C GLU A 132 6.08 0.82 -8.55
N GLY A 133 6.10 -0.30 -9.27
CA GLY A 133 5.55 -0.35 -10.62
C GLY A 133 6.52 0.11 -11.70
N LYS A 134 6.03 0.08 -12.92
CA LYS A 134 6.71 0.60 -14.11
C LYS A 134 5.99 1.86 -14.55
N LEU A 135 6.70 2.84 -15.07
CA LEU A 135 6.19 4.14 -15.49
C LEU A 135 4.98 4.06 -16.44
N ILE A 136 4.99 3.11 -17.38
CA ILE A 136 3.88 2.93 -18.32
C ILE A 136 2.80 2.06 -17.70
N PRO A 137 1.54 2.53 -17.55
CA PRO A 137 0.46 1.80 -16.90
C PRO A 137 0.27 0.37 -17.42
N SER A 138 0.20 0.16 -18.74
CA SER A 138 -0.01 -1.17 -19.35
C SER A 138 1.12 -2.16 -19.06
N ALA A 139 2.33 -1.69 -18.80
CA ALA A 139 3.47 -2.55 -18.46
C ALA A 139 3.36 -3.20 -17.06
N ASN A 140 2.34 -2.83 -16.27
CA ASN A 140 2.11 -3.35 -14.91
C ASN A 140 1.05 -4.45 -14.85
N ILE A 141 0.36 -4.75 -15.94
CA ILE A 141 -0.74 -5.73 -15.98
C ILE A 141 -0.29 -7.11 -15.46
N ASP A 142 0.87 -7.59 -15.95
CA ASP A 142 1.40 -8.90 -15.53
C ASP A 142 1.79 -8.92 -14.07
N VAL A 143 2.41 -7.84 -13.57
CA VAL A 143 2.79 -7.71 -12.15
C VAL A 143 1.57 -7.78 -11.24
N ILE A 144 0.49 -7.07 -11.59
CA ILE A 144 -0.75 -7.08 -10.81
C ILE A 144 -1.42 -8.46 -10.87
N ASN A 145 -1.36 -9.14 -12.00
CA ASN A 145 -1.84 -10.52 -12.11
C ASN A 145 -1.03 -11.49 -11.23
N GLU A 146 0.29 -11.30 -11.10
CA GLU A 146 1.11 -12.10 -10.18
C GLU A 146 0.77 -11.80 -8.71
N PHE A 147 0.47 -10.56 -8.33
CA PHE A 147 -0.07 -10.25 -6.99
C PHE A 147 -1.36 -11.01 -6.71
N LYS A 148 -2.27 -11.05 -7.68
CA LYS A 148 -3.54 -11.77 -7.56
C LYS A 148 -3.34 -13.28 -7.33
N LYS A 149 -2.34 -13.88 -7.97
CA LYS A 149 -2.00 -15.30 -7.80
C LYS A 149 -1.30 -15.59 -6.47
N GLY A 150 -0.88 -14.59 -5.72
CA GLY A 150 -0.06 -14.74 -4.53
C GLY A 150 1.36 -15.25 -4.80
N ASN A 151 1.78 -15.28 -6.06
CA ASN A 151 3.05 -15.85 -6.52
C ASN A 151 4.13 -14.79 -6.80
N PHE A 152 3.86 -13.55 -6.44
CA PHE A 152 4.78 -12.46 -6.74
C PHE A 152 6.11 -12.68 -6.01
N ARG A 153 7.14 -12.98 -6.79
CA ARG A 153 8.53 -12.95 -6.33
C ARG A 153 9.12 -11.63 -6.78
N VAL A 154 9.53 -10.81 -5.82
CA VAL A 154 10.31 -9.61 -6.14
C VAL A 154 11.48 -10.02 -7.02
N PRO A 155 11.67 -9.39 -8.19
CA PRO A 155 12.91 -9.56 -8.93
C PRO A 155 14.08 -9.30 -7.96
N LEU A 156 15.06 -10.17 -7.93
CA LEU A 156 16.28 -10.01 -7.10
C LEU A 156 17.14 -8.86 -7.65
N THR A 157 16.58 -7.68 -7.74
CA THR A 157 17.34 -6.46 -7.95
C THR A 157 18.02 -6.08 -6.63
N PRO A 158 19.17 -5.41 -6.65
CA PRO A 158 19.82 -4.92 -5.42
C PRO A 158 18.86 -4.16 -4.51
N TYR A 159 17.95 -3.38 -5.08
CA TYR A 159 16.91 -2.64 -4.35
C TYR A 159 15.85 -3.56 -3.75
N GLY A 160 15.38 -4.56 -4.49
CA GLY A 160 14.43 -5.56 -3.97
C GLY A 160 15.02 -6.40 -2.83
N ILE A 161 16.31 -6.74 -2.90
CA ILE A 161 17.04 -7.41 -1.81
C ILE A 161 17.09 -6.50 -0.58
N TYR A 162 17.43 -5.22 -0.76
CA TYR A 162 17.48 -4.23 0.31
C TYR A 162 16.12 -4.07 1.00
N LEU A 163 15.03 -3.94 0.25
CA LEU A 163 13.67 -3.85 0.81
C LEU A 163 13.30 -5.10 1.62
N LYS A 164 13.65 -6.29 1.11
CA LYS A 164 13.42 -7.53 1.84
C LYS A 164 14.21 -7.61 3.15
N GLN A 165 15.42 -7.08 3.16
CA GLN A 165 16.24 -6.99 4.38
C GLN A 165 15.63 -6.03 5.40
N LEU A 166 15.10 -4.88 4.96
CA LEU A 166 14.41 -3.93 5.83
C LEU A 166 13.13 -4.54 6.44
N GLU A 167 12.35 -5.29 5.65
CA GLU A 167 11.15 -5.98 6.15
C GLU A 167 11.50 -7.02 7.21
N ILE A 168 12.54 -7.83 6.98
CA ILE A 168 13.03 -8.80 7.96
C ILE A 168 13.47 -8.08 9.25
N LEU A 169 14.18 -6.96 9.13
CA LEU A 169 14.64 -6.17 10.28
C LEU A 169 13.46 -5.62 11.07
N ASP A 170 12.42 -5.10 10.40
CA ASP A 170 11.20 -4.62 11.06
C ASP A 170 10.48 -5.75 11.80
N GLN A 171 10.34 -6.92 11.19
CA GLN A 171 9.75 -8.09 11.84
C GLN A 171 10.56 -8.52 13.08
N VAL A 172 11.90 -8.55 12.99
CA VAL A 172 12.77 -8.86 14.13
C VAL A 172 12.60 -7.85 15.25
N ASN A 173 12.50 -6.56 14.94
CA ASN A 173 12.30 -5.51 15.93
C ASN A 173 10.93 -5.64 16.62
N ARG A 174 9.85 -5.92 15.87
CA ARG A 174 8.52 -6.18 16.45
C ARG A 174 8.52 -7.39 17.39
N VAL A 175 9.21 -8.48 17.02
CA VAL A 175 9.34 -9.66 17.90
C VAL A 175 10.11 -9.30 19.17
N LYS A 176 11.18 -8.50 19.06
CA LYS A 176 11.93 -8.03 20.25
C LYS A 176 11.07 -7.17 21.17
N GLU A 177 10.27 -6.25 20.62
CA GLU A 177 9.34 -5.41 21.39
C GLU A 177 8.26 -6.25 22.10
N LEU A 178 7.68 -7.24 21.41
CA LEU A 178 6.70 -8.16 22.01
C LEU A 178 7.32 -8.97 23.15
N ASN A 179 8.52 -9.51 22.96
CA ASN A 179 9.22 -10.24 23.99
C ASN A 179 9.57 -9.35 25.20
N ASN A 180 10.06 -8.13 24.96
CA ASN A 180 10.34 -7.18 26.04
C ASN A 180 9.08 -6.79 26.82
N ASN A 181 7.94 -6.62 26.15
CA ASN A 181 6.67 -6.34 26.81
C ASN A 181 6.15 -7.54 27.62
N GLN A 182 6.31 -8.77 27.10
CA GLN A 182 5.97 -9.98 27.86
C GLN A 182 6.86 -10.15 29.10
N ILE A 183 8.15 -9.86 28.97
CA ILE A 183 9.10 -9.88 30.10
C ILE A 183 8.69 -8.82 31.12
N LYS A 184 8.46 -7.57 30.73
CA LYS A 184 8.00 -6.49 31.65
C LYS A 184 6.70 -6.86 32.35
N ASN A 185 5.73 -7.43 31.62
CA ASN A 185 4.46 -7.87 32.22
C ASN A 185 4.65 -9.02 33.23
N LYS A 186 5.52 -9.99 32.94
CA LYS A 186 5.89 -11.02 33.91
C LYS A 186 6.53 -10.43 35.18
N PHE A 187 7.45 -9.47 35.00
CA PHE A 187 8.10 -8.81 36.15
C PHE A 187 7.12 -7.96 36.98
N SER A 188 6.18 -7.25 36.34
CA SER A 188 5.15 -6.50 37.04
C SER A 188 4.22 -7.41 37.86
N LEU A 189 3.89 -8.59 37.36
CA LEU A 189 3.09 -9.59 38.04
C LEU A 189 3.86 -10.22 39.23
N ILE A 190 5.16 -10.42 39.11
CA ILE A 190 6.01 -10.93 40.22
C ILE A 190 6.24 -9.84 41.26
N SER A 191 6.34 -8.56 40.86
CA SER A 191 6.53 -7.45 41.82
C SER A 191 5.26 -7.11 42.59
N SER A 192 4.09 -7.49 42.13
CA SER A 192 2.81 -7.28 42.85
C SER A 192 2.40 -8.41 43.77
N SER A 193 3.09 -9.57 43.70
CA SER A 193 2.89 -10.70 44.63
C SER A 193 4.10 -10.84 45.53
N GLU A 194 4.00 -10.30 46.78
CA GLU A 194 4.82 -10.60 47.95
C GLU A 194 6.30 -10.98 47.68
N ILE A 195 7.15 -10.02 47.33
CA ILE A 195 8.59 -10.18 47.45
C ILE A 195 9.06 -9.32 48.62
N ASP A 196 9.54 -10.02 49.65
CA ASP A 196 10.26 -9.46 50.81
C ASP A 196 11.34 -8.47 50.33
N LYS A 197 11.37 -7.24 50.92
CA LYS A 197 12.26 -6.14 50.49
C LYS A 197 13.74 -6.53 50.35
N GLY A 198 14.17 -7.58 51.05
CA GLY A 198 15.55 -8.13 50.97
C GLY A 198 15.86 -8.81 49.63
N LYS A 199 14.90 -9.48 49.02
CA LYS A 199 15.09 -10.18 47.73
C LYS A 199 15.10 -9.23 46.52
N LYS A 200 14.51 -8.04 46.66
CA LYS A 200 14.49 -7.03 45.61
C LYS A 200 15.87 -6.42 45.37
N GLN A 201 16.66 -6.21 46.43
CA GLN A 201 18.02 -5.66 46.29
C GLN A 201 18.99 -6.63 45.62
N ASP A 202 18.88 -7.93 45.90
CA ASP A 202 19.73 -8.95 45.29
C ASP A 202 19.41 -9.13 43.81
N PHE A 203 18.15 -8.95 43.44
CA PHE A 203 17.71 -9.07 42.05
C PHE A 203 18.12 -7.85 41.17
N GLU A 204 18.05 -6.63 41.75
CA GLU A 204 18.53 -5.42 41.06
C GLU A 204 20.05 -5.45 40.86
N ARG A 205 20.79 -6.07 41.77
CA ARG A 205 22.24 -6.30 41.66
C ARG A 205 22.60 -7.29 40.52
N PHE A 206 21.74 -8.26 40.29
CA PHE A 206 21.92 -9.26 39.22
C PHE A 206 21.63 -8.70 37.85
N LEU A 207 20.72 -7.70 37.73
CA LEU A 207 20.32 -7.07 36.45
C LEU A 207 21.22 -5.90 36.03
N SER A 208 22.22 -5.51 36.85
CA SER A 208 23.24 -4.52 36.47
C SER A 208 24.54 -5.24 36.12
N PRO A 209 24.69 -5.75 34.88
CA PRO A 209 25.99 -6.18 34.40
C PRO A 209 26.89 -4.93 34.31
N ASN A 210 27.99 -4.93 35.06
CA ASN A 210 29.02 -3.92 34.98
C ASN A 210 29.37 -3.62 33.52
N LEU A 211 29.02 -2.41 33.05
CA LEU A 211 29.64 -1.80 31.89
C LEU A 211 31.09 -1.45 32.34
N VAL A 212 32.02 -2.26 31.95
CA VAL A 212 33.44 -1.92 31.82
C VAL A 212 33.75 -1.82 30.31
#